data_3ede1c9cdb8ba80be78dbd578fcd6da0
#
_entry.id   3ede1c9cdb8ba80be78dbd578fcd6da0
#
_cell.length_a   1.000
_cell.length_b   1.000
_cell.length_c   1.000
_cell.angle_alpha   90.00
_cell.angle_beta   90.00
_cell.angle_gamma   90.00
#
_symmetry.space_group_name_H-M   'P 1'
#
loop_
_entity.id
_entity.type
_entity.pdbx_description
1 polymer ?
#
loop_
_entity_poly.entity_id
_entity_poly.type
_entity_poly.pdbx_seq_one_letter_code
_entity_poly.pdbx_strand_id
1 'polypeptide(L)'
;SDLKFIGLDAGMETLMRPGLYGAYHKIYKVGDVDAEHNQVVDITGRICENTDRLAVDRPFPYVEEGDLVCVMDVGAYGYAMSHQFNTRPRPAEILISDTENKLIRKRESIEDIFRNCDF
;
A
#
# COMPACT_ATOMS: atom_id res chain seq x y z
N SER A 1 -5.47 0.61 26.68
CA SER A 1 -6.14 0.48 25.40
C SER A 1 -5.34 -0.43 24.50
N ASP A 2 -6.02 -1.32 23.82
CA ASP A 2 -5.37 -2.28 22.95
C ASP A 2 -5.17 -1.64 21.58
N LEU A 3 -3.92 -1.22 21.30
CA LEU A 3 -3.56 -0.79 19.95
C LEU A 3 -3.52 -2.03 19.06
N LYS A 4 -4.24 -1.97 17.95
CA LYS A 4 -4.26 -3.03 16.95
C LYS A 4 -3.64 -2.52 15.66
N PHE A 5 -2.73 -3.31 15.12
CA PHE A 5 -2.04 -3.00 13.88
C PHE A 5 -2.31 -4.07 12.84
N ILE A 6 -2.50 -3.63 11.60
CA ILE A 6 -2.49 -4.52 10.44
C ILE A 6 -1.27 -4.15 9.62
N GLY A 7 -0.30 -5.07 9.51
CA GLY A 7 0.88 -4.88 8.70
C GLY A 7 0.67 -5.38 7.29
N LEU A 8 0.97 -4.53 6.30
CA LEU A 8 0.85 -4.86 4.89
C LEU A 8 2.23 -5.07 4.27
N ASP A 9 2.26 -5.68 3.11
CA ASP A 9 3.45 -5.80 2.28
C ASP A 9 3.69 -4.59 1.37
N ALA A 10 2.95 -3.52 1.57
CA ALA A 10 3.14 -2.21 0.95
C ALA A 10 2.99 -1.13 2.03
N GLY A 11 3.56 0.04 1.79
CA GLY A 11 3.52 1.11 2.78
C GLY A 11 3.86 2.46 2.18
N MET A 12 4.53 3.32 2.96
CA MET A 12 4.86 4.68 2.54
C MET A 12 5.69 4.75 1.26
N GLU A 13 6.52 3.75 1.00
CA GLU A 13 7.35 3.71 -0.20
C GLU A 13 6.53 3.50 -1.48
N THR A 14 5.33 2.99 -1.33
CA THR A 14 4.36 2.77 -2.42
C THR A 14 3.33 3.89 -2.49
N LEU A 15 2.88 4.40 -1.34
CA LEU A 15 1.88 5.45 -1.25
C LEU A 15 2.21 6.38 -0.09
N MET A 16 2.78 7.55 -0.40
CA MET A 16 3.22 8.51 0.63
C MET A 16 2.10 9.36 1.21
N ARG A 17 1.03 9.58 0.46
CA ARG A 17 0.03 10.59 0.81
C ARG A 17 -0.58 10.45 2.20
N PRO A 18 -0.96 9.25 2.68
CA PRO A 18 -1.51 9.13 4.02
C PRO A 18 -0.53 9.57 5.11
N GLY A 19 0.71 9.09 5.06
CA GLY A 19 1.71 9.40 6.07
C GLY A 19 2.21 10.84 6.03
N LEU A 20 2.41 11.38 4.82
CA LEU A 20 2.97 12.71 4.62
C LEU A 20 1.94 13.82 4.84
N TYR A 21 0.72 13.63 4.36
CA TYR A 21 -0.31 14.67 4.35
C TYR A 21 -1.50 14.35 5.23
N GLY A 22 -1.58 13.17 5.83
CA GLY A 22 -2.79 12.71 6.49
C GLY A 22 -3.95 12.47 5.52
N ALA A 23 -3.64 12.20 4.24
CA ALA A 23 -4.68 11.99 3.23
C ALA A 23 -5.46 10.71 3.51
N TYR A 24 -6.78 10.78 3.31
CA TYR A 24 -7.64 9.63 3.46
C TYR A 24 -7.71 8.85 2.15
N HIS A 25 -7.49 7.54 2.23
CA HIS A 25 -7.80 6.60 1.16
C HIS A 25 -8.70 5.52 1.72
N LYS A 26 -9.78 5.22 1.02
CA LYS A 26 -10.61 4.08 1.39
C LYS A 26 -9.80 2.80 1.23
N ILE A 27 -9.88 1.93 2.23
CA ILE A 27 -9.24 0.61 2.22
C ILE A 27 -10.31 -0.42 2.51
N TYR A 28 -10.38 -1.48 1.72
CA TYR A 28 -11.37 -2.52 1.97
C TYR A 28 -10.75 -3.91 1.80
N LYS A 29 -11.39 -4.89 2.42
CA LYS A 29 -11.02 -6.30 2.32
C LYS A 29 -11.47 -6.83 0.96
N VAL A 30 -10.54 -7.36 0.18
CA VAL A 30 -10.84 -7.93 -1.13
C VAL A 30 -11.72 -9.16 -0.95
N GLY A 31 -12.79 -9.23 -1.73
CA GLY A 31 -13.76 -10.31 -1.66
C GLY A 31 -14.89 -10.09 -0.65
N ASP A 32 -14.78 -9.05 0.19
CA ASP A 32 -15.81 -8.72 1.18
C ASP A 32 -15.86 -7.21 1.40
N VAL A 33 -16.23 -6.51 0.34
CA VAL A 33 -16.23 -5.04 0.28
C VAL A 33 -17.19 -4.41 1.30
N ASP A 34 -18.28 -5.09 1.62
CA ASP A 34 -19.31 -4.63 2.55
C ASP A 34 -19.16 -5.25 3.94
N ALA A 35 -18.00 -5.83 4.26
CA ALA A 35 -17.74 -6.41 5.56
C ALA A 35 -17.98 -5.41 6.69
N GLU A 36 -18.59 -5.87 7.76
CA GLU A 36 -18.83 -5.04 8.93
C GLU A 36 -17.52 -4.59 9.58
N HIS A 37 -17.44 -3.30 9.92
CA HIS A 37 -16.28 -2.74 10.60
C HIS A 37 -16.41 -3.01 12.10
N ASN A 38 -15.78 -4.06 12.58
CA ASN A 38 -15.91 -4.53 13.95
C ASN A 38 -14.68 -4.31 14.82
N GLN A 39 -13.70 -3.55 14.33
CA GLN A 39 -12.50 -3.16 15.06
C GLN A 39 -12.00 -1.80 14.61
N VAL A 40 -11.06 -1.23 15.36
CA VAL A 40 -10.36 0.01 15.02
C VAL A 40 -8.87 -0.31 14.99
N VAL A 41 -8.21 0.01 13.88
CA VAL A 41 -6.82 -0.39 13.65
C VAL A 41 -6.00 0.74 13.04
N ASP A 42 -4.67 0.64 13.22
CA ASP A 42 -3.71 1.33 12.36
C ASP A 42 -3.25 0.35 11.28
N ILE A 43 -3.19 0.83 10.05
CA ILE A 43 -2.72 0.02 8.91
C ILE A 43 -1.35 0.55 8.51
N THR A 44 -0.35 -0.31 8.57
CA THR A 44 1.06 0.07 8.45
C THR A 44 1.76 -0.75 7.37
N GLY A 45 2.88 -0.22 6.89
CA GLY A 45 3.79 -0.95 6.02
C GLY A 45 4.91 -1.63 6.79
N ARG A 46 6.04 -1.84 6.10
CA ARG A 46 7.20 -2.59 6.61
C ARG A 46 8.42 -1.71 6.88
N ILE A 47 8.27 -0.40 6.73
CA ILE A 47 9.38 0.53 6.90
C ILE A 47 9.46 0.96 8.37
N CYS A 48 10.67 1.08 8.90
CA CYS A 48 10.91 1.51 10.27
C CYS A 48 10.85 3.04 10.40
N GLU A 49 9.72 3.61 9.98
CA GLU A 49 9.47 5.05 9.92
C GLU A 49 8.07 5.34 10.45
N ASN A 50 7.95 6.32 11.33
CA ASN A 50 6.67 6.64 11.97
C ASN A 50 5.58 7.06 10.98
N THR A 51 5.97 7.59 9.82
CA THR A 51 5.03 7.98 8.77
C THR A 51 4.60 6.80 7.89
N ASP A 52 5.09 5.59 8.15
CA ASP A 52 4.70 4.40 7.39
C ASP A 52 3.35 3.87 7.86
N ARG A 53 2.33 4.71 7.72
CA ARG A 53 0.95 4.41 8.08
C ARG A 53 0.04 4.77 6.92
N LEU A 54 -0.71 3.80 6.46
CA LEU A 54 -1.72 4.00 5.42
C LEU A 54 -3.05 4.43 6.01
N ALA A 55 -3.31 4.10 7.27
CA ALA A 55 -4.47 4.56 8.01
C ALA A 55 -4.15 4.55 9.51
N VAL A 56 -4.80 5.45 10.26
CA VAL A 56 -4.68 5.58 11.71
C VAL A 56 -6.08 5.61 12.31
N ASP A 57 -6.28 4.86 13.38
CA ASP A 57 -7.58 4.77 14.07
C ASP A 57 -8.73 4.49 13.09
N ARG A 58 -8.51 3.56 12.18
CA ARG A 58 -9.44 3.24 11.11
C ARG A 58 -10.43 2.15 11.56
N PRO A 59 -11.74 2.43 11.53
CA PRO A 59 -12.71 1.34 11.60
C PRO A 59 -12.52 0.37 10.43
N PHE A 60 -12.42 -0.92 10.73
CA PHE A 60 -12.04 -1.90 9.73
C PHE A 60 -12.64 -3.27 10.05
N PRO A 61 -12.89 -4.12 9.05
CA PRO A 61 -13.34 -5.48 9.31
C PRO A 61 -12.22 -6.35 9.87
N TYR A 62 -12.60 -7.47 10.48
CA TYR A 62 -11.63 -8.49 10.87
C TYR A 62 -10.92 -9.03 9.62
N VAL A 63 -9.60 -9.18 9.72
CA VAL A 63 -8.75 -9.77 8.68
C VAL A 63 -7.76 -10.73 9.31
N GLU A 64 -7.34 -11.71 8.53
CA GLU A 64 -6.33 -12.68 8.91
C GLU A 64 -5.09 -12.53 8.05
N GLU A 65 -3.98 -13.05 8.54
CA GLU A 65 -2.75 -13.14 7.76
C GLU A 65 -3.02 -13.88 6.46
N GLY A 66 -2.56 -13.30 5.34
CA GLY A 66 -2.81 -13.82 4.01
C GLY A 66 -3.99 -13.19 3.29
N ASP A 67 -4.85 -12.47 4.00
CA ASP A 67 -5.95 -11.73 3.38
C ASP A 67 -5.39 -10.59 2.50
N LEU A 68 -6.15 -10.23 1.47
CA LEU A 68 -5.80 -9.11 0.60
C LEU A 68 -6.68 -7.90 0.94
N VAL A 69 -6.05 -6.73 0.91
CA VAL A 69 -6.77 -5.46 1.02
C VAL A 69 -6.48 -4.60 -0.20
N CYS A 70 -7.40 -3.70 -0.51
CA CYS A 70 -7.28 -2.78 -1.63
C CYS A 70 -7.36 -1.34 -1.12
N VAL A 71 -6.35 -0.54 -1.47
CA VAL A 71 -6.33 0.90 -1.17
C VAL A 71 -6.80 1.63 -2.42
N MET A 72 -7.84 2.45 -2.27
CA MET A 72 -8.51 3.09 -3.39
C MET A 72 -7.88 4.44 -3.77
N ASP A 73 -8.12 4.86 -5.00
CA ASP A 73 -7.83 6.21 -5.51
C ASP A 73 -6.34 6.57 -5.42
N VAL A 74 -5.47 5.61 -5.72
CA VAL A 74 -4.02 5.78 -5.59
C VAL A 74 -3.32 6.17 -6.89
N GLY A 75 -4.07 6.35 -7.99
CA GLY A 75 -3.48 6.67 -9.29
C GLY A 75 -2.73 8.00 -9.29
N ALA A 76 -3.41 9.06 -8.86
CA ALA A 76 -2.79 10.36 -8.75
C ALA A 76 -1.80 10.38 -7.57
N TYR A 77 -0.55 10.74 -7.87
CA TYR A 77 0.56 10.85 -6.91
C TYR A 77 1.00 9.53 -6.26
N GLY A 78 0.35 8.41 -6.52
CA GLY A 78 0.77 7.13 -5.97
C GLY A 78 2.15 6.74 -6.49
N TYR A 79 2.22 6.31 -7.73
CA TYR A 79 3.50 5.91 -8.33
C TYR A 79 4.48 7.08 -8.43
N ALA A 80 4.01 8.28 -8.81
CA ALA A 80 4.88 9.45 -8.99
C ALA A 80 5.63 9.84 -7.72
N MET A 81 5.05 9.63 -6.55
CA MET A 81 5.69 9.90 -5.26
C MET A 81 6.29 8.64 -4.63
N SER A 82 6.17 7.49 -5.27
CA SER A 82 6.76 6.25 -4.76
C SER A 82 8.29 6.33 -4.83
N HIS A 83 8.94 5.56 -3.98
CA HIS A 83 10.39 5.59 -3.87
C HIS A 83 10.92 4.22 -3.45
N GLN A 84 12.24 4.15 -3.30
CA GLN A 84 12.96 2.90 -3.06
C GLN A 84 13.57 2.84 -1.65
N PHE A 85 12.94 3.52 -0.69
CA PHE A 85 13.43 3.57 0.68
C PHE A 85 13.59 2.15 1.24
N ASN A 86 14.70 1.91 1.91
CA ASN A 86 15.11 0.60 2.41
C ASN A 86 15.32 -0.43 1.30
N THR A 87 15.69 0.02 0.09
CA THR A 87 15.95 -0.84 -1.07
C THR A 87 14.71 -1.68 -1.44
N ARG A 88 13.53 -1.05 -1.36
CA ARG A 88 12.28 -1.68 -1.76
C ARG A 88 11.96 -1.34 -3.21
N PRO A 89 11.82 -2.33 -4.09
CA PRO A 89 11.42 -2.07 -5.48
C PRO A 89 10.03 -1.47 -5.57
N ARG A 90 9.84 -0.57 -6.53
CA ARG A 90 8.51 0.00 -6.80
C ARG A 90 7.62 -1.05 -7.46
N PRO A 91 6.30 -0.98 -7.22
CA PRO A 91 5.38 -2.02 -7.69
C PRO A 91 5.10 -1.96 -9.18
N ALA A 92 4.52 -3.03 -9.70
CA ALA A 92 3.96 -3.07 -11.04
C ALA A 92 2.68 -2.23 -11.13
N GLU A 93 2.32 -1.85 -12.36
CA GLU A 93 1.02 -1.26 -12.64
C GLU A 93 0.29 -2.11 -13.69
N ILE A 94 -0.97 -2.37 -13.43
CA ILE A 94 -1.82 -3.19 -14.29
C ILE A 94 -3.05 -2.38 -14.66
N LEU A 95 -3.31 -2.26 -15.95
CA LEU A 95 -4.53 -1.65 -16.46
C LEU A 95 -5.60 -2.73 -16.54
N ILE A 96 -6.68 -2.53 -15.79
CA ILE A 96 -7.82 -3.45 -15.77
C ILE A 96 -8.95 -2.84 -16.58
N SER A 97 -9.45 -3.60 -17.56
CA SER A 97 -10.61 -3.24 -18.37
C SER A 97 -11.65 -4.35 -18.29
N ASP A 98 -12.82 -4.12 -18.90
CA ASP A 98 -13.89 -5.13 -18.92
C ASP A 98 -13.48 -6.42 -19.64
N THR A 99 -12.50 -6.35 -20.52
CA THR A 99 -12.14 -7.46 -21.42
C THR A 99 -10.76 -8.05 -21.14
N GLU A 100 -9.85 -7.30 -20.48
CA GLU A 100 -8.49 -7.78 -20.28
C GLU A 100 -7.78 -7.07 -19.13
N ASN A 101 -6.73 -7.70 -18.63
CA ASN A 101 -5.77 -7.11 -17.72
C ASN A 101 -4.45 -6.96 -18.45
N LYS A 102 -3.88 -5.75 -18.45
CA LYS A 102 -2.66 -5.46 -19.17
C LYS A 102 -1.59 -4.92 -18.22
N LEU A 103 -0.42 -5.54 -18.23
CA LEU A 103 0.75 -5.02 -17.53
C LEU A 103 1.27 -3.79 -18.30
N ILE A 104 1.10 -2.60 -17.71
CA ILE A 104 1.54 -1.35 -18.32
C ILE A 104 2.84 -0.82 -17.73
N ARG A 105 3.23 -1.30 -16.56
CA ARG A 105 4.53 -1.01 -15.93
C ARG A 105 5.04 -2.24 -15.20
N LYS A 106 6.24 -2.67 -15.53
CA LYS A 106 6.85 -3.82 -14.85
C LYS A 106 7.22 -3.45 -13.41
N ARG A 107 7.11 -4.43 -12.51
CA ARG A 107 7.69 -4.32 -11.16
C ARG A 107 9.19 -4.10 -11.27
N GLU A 108 9.73 -3.19 -10.48
CA GLU A 108 11.20 -3.04 -10.41
C GLU A 108 11.84 -4.31 -9.84
N SER A 109 13.01 -4.65 -10.36
CA SER A 109 13.90 -5.63 -9.75
C SER A 109 14.89 -4.94 -8.81
N ILE A 110 15.64 -5.71 -8.04
CA ILE A 110 16.73 -5.15 -7.21
C ILE A 110 17.77 -4.48 -8.12
N GLU A 111 18.08 -5.08 -9.27
CA GLU A 111 19.01 -4.51 -10.24
C GLU A 111 18.55 -3.15 -10.76
N ASP A 112 17.24 -2.96 -10.92
CA ASP A 112 16.70 -1.67 -11.35
C ASP A 112 17.02 -0.54 -10.37
N ILE A 113 17.07 -0.83 -9.08
CA ILE A 113 17.39 0.16 -8.04
C ILE A 113 18.83 0.65 -8.22
N PHE A 114 19.74 -0.22 -8.61
CA PHE A 114 21.17 0.08 -8.72
C PHE A 114 21.64 0.33 -10.15
N ARG A 115 20.70 0.49 -11.09
CA ARG A 115 21.00 0.60 -12.53
C ARG A 115 22.05 1.65 -12.86
N ASN A 116 22.02 2.80 -12.17
CA ASN A 116 22.93 3.90 -12.43
C ASN A 116 24.14 3.92 -11.50
N CYS A 117 24.35 2.87 -10.73
CA CYS A 117 25.50 2.74 -9.86
C CYS A 117 26.62 2.01 -10.60
N ASP A 118 27.85 2.48 -10.41
CA ASP A 118 29.05 1.89 -11.00
C ASP A 118 29.87 1.24 -9.89
N PHE A 119 29.65 -0.09 -9.71
CA PHE A 119 30.44 -0.87 -8.78
C PHE A 119 30.56 -2.34 -9.16
#